data_31721a0835bf418b3bedc9d5cb0ab9e3
#
_entry.id   31721a0835bf418b3bedc9d5cb0ab9e3
#
_cell.length_a   1.000
_cell.length_b   1.000
_cell.length_c   1.000
_cell.angle_alpha   90.00
_cell.angle_beta   90.00
_cell.angle_gamma   90.00
#
_symmetry.space_group_name_H-M   'P 1'
#
loop_
_entity.id
_entity.type
_entity.pdbx_description
1 polymer ?
#
loop_
_entity_poly.entity_id
_entity_poly.type
_entity_poly.pdbx_seq_one_letter_code
_entity_poly.pdbx_strand_id
1 'polypeptide(L)'
;MNRRNAPPSPPRSLLGRLLRWISGVFGTLFVALLLAVGIEWTGMTFFWADQGAARSAAVLRQDLDWLAGRKADHFRLLPSAPELALKLSDRLYRGIVVWSGLEQAALATGRFSAFIGQYLQAALNTIQTLLVRMAITITSLPLFFVFALWGALEGTVRRDLRRFGGDIERGMIYHWAKHVAGAVLILPVVIYLAWPDSINPVWIFMPFAVALGINMMAVSATFTKYV
;
A
#
# COMPACT_ATOMS: atom_id res chain seq x y z
N MET A 1 -35.26 24.54 24.30
CA MET A 1 -33.99 25.03 23.69
C MET A 1 -33.83 24.45 22.32
N ASN A 2 -33.97 25.26 21.28
CA ASN A 2 -34.30 24.85 19.91
C ASN A 2 -33.03 24.61 19.09
N ARG A 3 -32.62 23.33 18.82
CA ARG A 3 -31.43 22.93 18.04
C ARG A 3 -31.59 23.07 16.53
N ARG A 4 -32.65 23.74 16.03
CA ARG A 4 -33.00 23.76 14.59
C ARG A 4 -32.34 24.87 13.78
N ASN A 5 -31.54 25.77 14.33
CA ASN A 5 -30.97 26.92 13.64
C ASN A 5 -29.44 26.99 13.70
N ALA A 6 -28.73 25.84 13.63
CA ALA A 6 -27.30 25.89 13.36
C ALA A 6 -27.11 26.21 11.87
N PRO A 7 -26.33 27.25 11.51
CA PRO A 7 -26.06 27.57 10.10
C PRO A 7 -25.41 26.35 9.42
N PRO A 8 -25.74 26.10 8.14
CA PRO A 8 -25.13 25.00 7.39
C PRO A 8 -23.62 25.19 7.37
N SER A 9 -22.89 24.16 7.74
CA SER A 9 -21.43 24.19 7.71
C SER A 9 -20.96 24.57 6.30
N PRO A 10 -19.99 25.50 6.16
CA PRO A 10 -19.53 25.96 4.84
C PRO A 10 -19.09 24.76 3.98
N PRO A 11 -19.35 24.79 2.66
CA PRO A 11 -18.95 23.71 1.77
C PRO A 11 -17.45 23.49 1.88
N ARG A 12 -17.04 22.29 2.27
CA ARG A 12 -15.63 21.95 2.45
C ARG A 12 -14.93 22.04 1.11
N SER A 13 -13.98 22.96 0.97
CA SER A 13 -13.21 23.15 -0.27
C SER A 13 -12.54 21.84 -0.69
N LEU A 14 -12.47 21.58 -2.00
CA LEU A 14 -11.79 20.40 -2.57
C LEU A 14 -10.34 20.30 -2.06
N LEU A 15 -9.67 21.45 -1.93
CA LEU A 15 -8.32 21.57 -1.38
C LEU A 15 -8.24 21.04 0.07
N GLY A 16 -9.21 21.40 0.91
CA GLY A 16 -9.25 20.92 2.31
C GLY A 16 -9.53 19.42 2.44
N ARG A 17 -10.22 18.82 1.47
CA ARG A 17 -10.39 17.36 1.40
C ARG A 17 -9.10 16.68 0.97
N LEU A 18 -8.42 17.21 -0.05
CA LEU A 18 -7.16 16.70 -0.55
C LEU A 18 -6.06 16.76 0.52
N LEU A 19 -5.89 17.90 1.18
CA LEU A 19 -4.91 18.07 2.26
C LEU A 19 -5.16 17.09 3.41
N ARG A 20 -6.41 16.87 3.79
CA ARG A 20 -6.76 15.91 4.85
C ARG A 20 -6.49 14.47 4.43
N TRP A 21 -6.75 14.14 3.17
CA TRP A 21 -6.43 12.81 2.65
C TRP A 21 -4.92 12.59 2.63
N ILE A 22 -4.15 13.55 2.13
CA ILE A 22 -2.68 13.51 2.11
C ILE A 22 -2.12 13.38 3.54
N SER A 23 -2.57 14.24 4.47
CA SER A 23 -2.12 14.17 5.87
C SER A 23 -2.48 12.85 6.54
N GLY A 24 -3.63 12.26 6.20
CA GLY A 24 -4.03 10.94 6.67
C GLY A 24 -3.10 9.83 6.17
N VAL A 25 -2.74 9.85 4.90
CA VAL A 25 -1.79 8.89 4.31
C VAL A 25 -0.42 9.02 4.98
N PHE A 26 0.11 10.24 5.10
CA PHE A 26 1.40 10.47 5.77
C PHE A 26 1.37 10.04 7.24
N GLY A 27 0.30 10.35 7.97
CA GLY A 27 0.13 9.93 9.36
C GLY A 27 0.11 8.39 9.49
N THR A 28 -0.61 7.71 8.61
CA THR A 28 -0.66 6.24 8.61
C THR A 28 0.70 5.62 8.30
N LEU A 29 1.42 6.15 7.32
CA LEU A 29 2.76 5.69 6.98
C LEU A 29 3.76 5.92 8.11
N PHE A 30 3.67 7.07 8.79
CA PHE A 30 4.53 7.38 9.93
C PHE A 30 4.26 6.43 11.10
N VAL A 31 2.99 6.16 11.42
CA VAL A 31 2.63 5.16 12.46
C VAL A 31 3.08 3.77 12.06
N ALA A 32 2.90 3.37 10.80
CA ALA A 32 3.38 2.09 10.29
C ALA A 32 4.90 1.95 10.42
N LEU A 33 5.65 3.02 10.14
CA LEU A 33 7.10 3.05 10.30
C LEU A 33 7.51 2.87 11.77
N LEU A 34 6.89 3.62 12.69
CA LEU A 34 7.18 3.49 14.12
C LEU A 34 6.89 2.08 14.63
N LEU A 35 5.77 1.50 14.20
CA LEU A 35 5.43 0.12 14.55
C LEU A 35 6.44 -0.89 13.96
N ALA A 36 6.83 -0.74 12.70
CA ALA A 36 7.79 -1.62 12.06
C ALA A 36 9.16 -1.59 12.77
N VAL A 37 9.66 -0.40 13.09
CA VAL A 37 10.92 -0.23 13.85
C VAL A 37 10.75 -0.80 15.26
N GLY A 38 9.63 -0.56 15.93
CA GLY A 38 9.34 -1.10 17.26
C GLY A 38 9.28 -2.63 17.27
N ILE A 39 8.65 -3.24 16.28
CA ILE A 39 8.59 -4.71 16.10
C ILE A 39 10.00 -5.26 15.86
N GLU A 40 10.81 -4.62 15.00
CA GLU A 40 12.16 -5.05 14.72
C GLU A 40 13.03 -4.98 15.99
N TRP A 41 12.98 -3.88 16.74
CA TRP A 41 13.74 -3.74 17.98
C TRP A 41 13.29 -4.72 19.07
N THR A 42 11.98 -4.93 19.20
CA THR A 42 11.44 -5.95 20.11
C THR A 42 11.87 -7.34 19.70
N GLY A 43 11.83 -7.61 18.40
CA GLY A 43 12.31 -8.88 17.84
C GLY A 43 13.79 -9.12 18.08
N MET A 44 14.64 -8.14 17.86
CA MET A 44 16.08 -8.21 18.15
C MET A 44 16.37 -8.45 19.64
N THR A 45 15.49 -7.98 20.54
CA THR A 45 15.68 -8.15 21.97
C THR A 45 15.23 -9.53 22.47
N PHE A 46 14.11 -10.06 21.96
CA PHE A 46 13.44 -11.23 22.54
C PHE A 46 13.37 -12.46 21.64
N PHE A 47 13.31 -12.29 20.30
CA PHE A 47 12.99 -13.39 19.39
C PHE A 47 14.17 -13.82 18.52
N TRP A 48 15.00 -12.88 18.05
CA TRP A 48 16.15 -13.15 17.17
C TRP A 48 17.39 -12.36 17.55
N ALA A 49 17.68 -12.36 18.85
CA ALA A 49 18.84 -11.65 19.41
C ALA A 49 20.16 -12.06 18.74
N ASP A 50 20.28 -13.33 18.33
CA ASP A 50 21.49 -13.85 17.66
C ASP A 50 21.71 -13.29 16.25
N GLN A 51 20.64 -12.84 15.58
CA GLN A 51 20.73 -12.34 14.20
C GLN A 51 20.95 -10.82 14.16
N GLY A 52 20.52 -10.08 15.18
CA GLY A 52 20.68 -8.64 15.27
C GLY A 52 20.18 -7.90 14.01
N ALA A 53 20.92 -6.88 13.58
CA ALA A 53 20.60 -6.12 12.38
C ALA A 53 20.79 -6.91 11.06
N ALA A 54 21.38 -8.10 11.09
CA ALA A 54 21.58 -8.90 9.88
C ALA A 54 20.26 -9.40 9.30
N ARG A 55 19.24 -9.65 10.16
CA ARG A 55 17.91 -10.05 9.70
C ARG A 55 17.22 -8.95 8.89
N SER A 56 17.17 -7.73 9.41
CA SER A 56 16.57 -6.60 8.68
C SER A 56 17.30 -6.33 7.36
N ALA A 57 18.63 -6.49 7.33
CA ALA A 57 19.40 -6.40 6.09
C ALA A 57 19.07 -7.54 5.10
N ALA A 58 18.80 -8.75 5.59
CA ALA A 58 18.41 -9.88 4.75
C ALA A 58 17.02 -9.65 4.13
N VAL A 59 16.04 -9.18 4.91
CA VAL A 59 14.70 -8.84 4.42
C VAL A 59 14.78 -7.74 3.35
N LEU A 60 15.56 -6.69 3.59
CA LEU A 60 15.77 -5.63 2.62
C LEU A 60 16.36 -6.15 1.31
N ARG A 61 17.39 -7.02 1.36
CA ARG A 61 18.00 -7.61 0.16
C ARG A 61 16.99 -8.47 -0.61
N GLN A 62 16.18 -9.25 0.09
CA GLN A 62 15.14 -10.06 -0.53
C GLN A 62 14.08 -9.21 -1.22
N ASP A 63 13.62 -8.11 -0.58
CA ASP A 63 12.67 -7.19 -1.19
C ASP A 63 13.27 -6.47 -2.42
N LEU A 64 14.55 -6.12 -2.38
CA LEU A 64 15.27 -5.58 -3.54
C LEU A 64 15.43 -6.63 -4.66
N ASP A 65 15.63 -7.90 -4.34
CA ASP A 65 15.69 -8.98 -5.33
C ASP A 65 14.33 -9.20 -6.01
N TRP A 66 13.23 -9.09 -5.28
CA TRP A 66 11.89 -9.06 -5.89
C TRP A 66 11.72 -7.87 -6.82
N LEU A 67 12.15 -6.70 -6.39
CA LEU A 67 12.07 -5.47 -7.17
C LEU A 67 12.93 -5.54 -8.43
N ALA A 68 14.15 -6.07 -8.33
CA ALA A 68 15.06 -6.25 -9.47
C ALA A 68 14.60 -7.32 -10.47
N GLY A 69 13.53 -8.06 -10.15
CA GLY A 69 13.00 -9.13 -11.01
C GLY A 69 13.86 -10.39 -11.04
N ARG A 70 14.87 -10.50 -10.18
CA ARG A 70 15.76 -11.69 -10.15
C ARG A 70 15.06 -12.96 -9.73
N LYS A 71 13.97 -12.83 -8.95
CA LYS A 71 13.15 -13.98 -8.48
C LYS A 71 11.83 -14.13 -9.24
N ALA A 72 11.47 -13.18 -10.11
CA ALA A 72 10.18 -13.12 -10.79
C ALA A 72 10.33 -13.35 -12.31
N ASP A 73 10.93 -14.45 -12.72
CA ASP A 73 11.16 -14.75 -14.15
C ASP A 73 9.87 -14.93 -14.97
N HIS A 74 8.72 -15.12 -14.31
CA HIS A 74 7.50 -15.52 -15.02
C HIS A 74 6.33 -14.53 -14.96
N PHE A 75 6.42 -13.41 -14.21
CA PHE A 75 5.27 -12.49 -14.09
C PHE A 75 5.68 -11.01 -14.07
N ARG A 76 6.05 -10.49 -15.22
CA ARG A 76 6.23 -9.03 -15.43
C ARG A 76 4.94 -8.45 -15.99
N LEU A 77 4.10 -7.93 -15.11
CA LEU A 77 2.86 -7.22 -15.51
C LEU A 77 3.15 -5.97 -16.35
N LEU A 78 4.27 -5.30 -16.07
CA LEU A 78 4.77 -4.16 -16.85
C LEU A 78 6.30 -4.26 -16.92
N PRO A 79 6.91 -4.29 -18.10
CA PRO A 79 8.36 -4.42 -18.26
C PRO A 79 9.17 -3.32 -17.56
N SER A 80 8.62 -2.11 -17.47
CA SER A 80 9.25 -0.93 -16.85
C SER A 80 8.99 -0.76 -15.35
N ALA A 81 8.07 -1.55 -14.76
CA ALA A 81 7.69 -1.38 -13.35
C ALA A 81 8.85 -1.59 -12.37
N PRO A 82 9.73 -2.61 -12.52
CA PRO A 82 10.87 -2.79 -11.64
C PRO A 82 11.86 -1.64 -11.66
N GLU A 83 12.15 -1.10 -12.84
CA GLU A 83 13.08 0.04 -13.00
C GLU A 83 12.50 1.31 -12.38
N LEU A 84 11.20 1.57 -12.57
CA LEU A 84 10.53 2.70 -11.95
C LEU A 84 10.52 2.58 -10.44
N ALA A 85 10.25 1.39 -9.91
CA ALA A 85 10.25 1.17 -8.47
C ALA A 85 11.65 1.29 -7.87
N LEU A 86 12.72 0.82 -8.54
CA LEU A 86 14.10 1.04 -8.11
C LEU A 86 14.46 2.52 -8.10
N LYS A 87 14.14 3.26 -9.16
CA LYS A 87 14.40 4.70 -9.24
C LYS A 87 13.61 5.46 -8.17
N LEU A 88 12.37 5.07 -7.90
CA LEU A 88 11.53 5.69 -6.90
C LEU A 88 12.06 5.41 -5.50
N SER A 89 12.41 4.16 -5.17
CA SER A 89 12.98 3.81 -3.86
C SER A 89 14.29 4.53 -3.59
N ASP A 90 15.18 4.63 -4.59
CA ASP A 90 16.44 5.37 -4.48
C ASP A 90 16.22 6.88 -4.24
N ARG A 91 15.28 7.50 -4.95
CA ARG A 91 14.92 8.90 -4.74
C ARG A 91 14.34 9.14 -3.34
N LEU A 92 13.45 8.27 -2.89
CA LEU A 92 12.86 8.36 -1.55
C LEU A 92 13.92 8.17 -0.47
N TYR A 93 14.82 7.19 -0.63
CA TYR A 93 15.92 6.96 0.29
C TYR A 93 16.83 8.19 0.39
N ARG A 94 17.30 8.73 -0.74
CA ARG A 94 18.13 9.94 -0.75
C ARG A 94 17.40 11.13 -0.15
N GLY A 95 16.14 11.34 -0.47
CA GLY A 95 15.36 12.47 0.03
C GLY A 95 15.03 12.38 1.52
N ILE A 96 14.87 11.18 2.08
CA ILE A 96 14.47 11.00 3.48
C ILE A 96 15.67 10.69 4.36
N VAL A 97 16.51 9.73 3.98
CA VAL A 97 17.57 9.21 4.85
C VAL A 97 18.89 9.98 4.67
N VAL A 98 19.30 10.19 3.43
CA VAL A 98 20.60 10.88 3.17
C VAL A 98 20.48 12.36 3.46
N TRP A 99 19.43 13.03 2.99
CA TRP A 99 19.23 14.47 3.22
C TRP A 99 19.00 14.83 4.70
N SER A 100 18.33 13.95 5.47
CA SER A 100 18.14 14.17 6.92
C SER A 100 19.39 13.91 7.76
N GLY A 101 20.44 13.33 7.19
CA GLY A 101 21.65 12.95 7.91
C GLY A 101 21.51 11.75 8.85
N LEU A 102 20.40 11.03 8.80
CA LEU A 102 20.15 9.87 9.66
C LEU A 102 21.20 8.77 9.49
N GLU A 103 21.68 8.54 8.26
CA GLU A 103 22.73 7.58 7.98
C GLU A 103 24.05 7.96 8.67
N GLN A 104 24.45 9.24 8.58
CA GLN A 104 25.67 9.75 9.22
C GLN A 104 25.57 9.71 10.74
N ALA A 105 24.40 10.05 11.29
CA ALA A 105 24.14 9.97 12.72
C ALA A 105 24.23 8.52 13.23
N ALA A 106 23.69 7.55 12.50
CA ALA A 106 23.75 6.13 12.85
C ALA A 106 25.20 5.60 12.81
N LEU A 107 25.98 5.97 11.79
CA LEU A 107 27.39 5.60 11.68
C LEU A 107 28.23 6.21 12.79
N ALA A 108 28.01 7.48 13.13
CA ALA A 108 28.70 8.16 14.22
C ALA A 108 28.39 7.49 15.57
N THR A 109 27.13 7.22 15.85
CA THR A 109 26.71 6.57 17.11
C THR A 109 27.24 5.13 17.23
N GLY A 110 27.30 4.39 16.12
CA GLY A 110 27.87 3.02 16.09
C GLY A 110 29.36 2.96 16.49
N ARG A 111 30.08 4.06 16.33
CA ARG A 111 31.49 4.16 16.80
C ARG A 111 31.61 4.27 18.32
N PHE A 112 30.58 4.80 19.01
CA PHE A 112 30.59 4.94 20.47
C PHE A 112 30.05 3.70 21.18
N SER A 113 29.11 2.99 20.58
CA SER A 113 28.51 1.79 21.17
C SER A 113 28.03 0.83 20.06
N ALA A 114 28.65 -0.35 20.03
CA ALA A 114 28.26 -1.41 19.08
C ALA A 114 26.79 -1.87 19.28
N PHE A 115 26.31 -1.86 20.52
CA PHE A 115 24.93 -2.21 20.85
C PHE A 115 23.93 -1.21 20.23
N ILE A 116 24.11 0.07 20.50
CA ILE A 116 23.23 1.12 19.95
C ILE A 116 23.34 1.17 18.42
N GLY A 117 24.56 0.96 17.88
CA GLY A 117 24.81 0.91 16.45
C GLY A 117 23.99 -0.16 15.72
N GLN A 118 23.84 -1.34 16.31
CA GLN A 118 23.02 -2.42 15.72
C GLN A 118 21.54 -2.05 15.64
N TYR A 119 20.96 -1.44 16.69
CA TYR A 119 19.55 -1.02 16.69
C TYR A 119 19.30 0.12 15.70
N LEU A 120 20.22 1.08 15.58
CA LEU A 120 20.13 2.14 14.58
C LEU A 120 20.26 1.59 13.16
N GLN A 121 21.17 0.66 12.92
CA GLN A 121 21.33 0.01 11.63
C GLN A 121 20.07 -0.79 11.26
N ALA A 122 19.48 -1.51 12.20
CA ALA A 122 18.21 -2.20 11.99
C ALA A 122 17.08 -1.21 11.65
N ALA A 123 17.00 -0.08 12.35
CA ALA A 123 16.02 0.98 12.04
C ALA A 123 16.21 1.54 10.62
N LEU A 124 17.44 1.81 10.19
CA LEU A 124 17.73 2.27 8.83
C LEU A 124 17.31 1.22 7.78
N ASN A 125 17.65 -0.04 7.99
CA ASN A 125 17.24 -1.13 7.11
C ASN A 125 15.70 -1.22 7.03
N THR A 126 14.99 -1.07 8.15
CA THR A 126 13.52 -1.07 8.21
C THR A 126 12.91 0.11 7.47
N ILE A 127 13.47 1.31 7.62
CA ILE A 127 13.07 2.50 6.85
C ILE A 127 13.24 2.22 5.35
N GLN A 128 14.40 1.72 4.95
CA GLN A 128 14.68 1.43 3.55
C GLN A 128 13.74 0.34 2.99
N THR A 129 13.47 -0.72 3.75
CA THR A 129 12.49 -1.76 3.41
C THR A 129 11.11 -1.16 3.18
N LEU A 130 10.65 -0.27 4.06
CA LEU A 130 9.36 0.40 3.90
C LEU A 130 9.32 1.24 2.62
N LEU A 131 10.39 1.98 2.30
CA LEU A 131 10.47 2.78 1.07
C LEU A 131 10.45 1.92 -0.19
N VAL A 132 11.15 0.79 -0.18
CA VAL A 132 11.12 -0.21 -1.26
C VAL A 132 9.70 -0.75 -1.44
N ARG A 133 9.04 -1.14 -0.37
CA ARG A 133 7.66 -1.66 -0.39
C ARG A 133 6.65 -0.61 -0.86
N MET A 134 6.83 0.65 -0.46
CA MET A 134 6.03 1.76 -1.00
C MET A 134 6.21 1.90 -2.51
N ALA A 135 7.45 1.84 -3.00
CA ALA A 135 7.73 1.91 -4.42
C ALA A 135 7.07 0.75 -5.19
N ILE A 136 7.14 -0.48 -4.66
CA ILE A 136 6.45 -1.66 -5.22
C ILE A 136 4.93 -1.45 -5.24
N THR A 137 4.37 -0.94 -4.14
CA THR A 137 2.92 -0.65 -4.04
C THR A 137 2.48 0.35 -5.10
N ILE A 138 3.20 1.46 -5.27
CA ILE A 138 2.88 2.49 -6.26
C ILE A 138 2.96 1.92 -7.69
N THR A 139 3.99 1.13 -7.98
CA THR A 139 4.14 0.51 -9.31
C THR A 139 3.15 -0.64 -9.56
N SER A 140 2.47 -1.14 -8.53
CA SER A 140 1.38 -2.11 -8.64
C SER A 140 0.02 -1.47 -8.93
N LEU A 141 -0.15 -0.15 -8.75
CA LEU A 141 -1.43 0.54 -8.98
C LEU A 141 -2.00 0.36 -10.39
N PRO A 142 -1.21 0.38 -11.48
CA PRO A 142 -1.71 0.13 -12.82
C PRO A 142 -2.41 -1.23 -12.98
N LEU A 143 -1.95 -2.26 -12.24
CA LEU A 143 -2.59 -3.56 -12.22
C LEU A 143 -4.03 -3.47 -11.73
N PHE A 144 -4.25 -2.79 -10.60
CA PHE A 144 -5.59 -2.56 -10.05
C PHE A 144 -6.47 -1.78 -11.02
N PHE A 145 -5.90 -0.78 -11.71
CA PHE A 145 -6.63 0.01 -12.69
C PHE A 145 -7.09 -0.86 -13.88
N VAL A 146 -6.22 -1.73 -14.42
CA VAL A 146 -6.57 -2.64 -15.52
C VAL A 146 -7.71 -3.58 -15.12
N PHE A 147 -7.62 -4.23 -13.93
CA PHE A 147 -8.67 -5.11 -13.47
C PHE A 147 -9.97 -4.38 -13.15
N ALA A 148 -9.90 -3.15 -12.60
CA ALA A 148 -11.07 -2.33 -12.36
C ALA A 148 -11.77 -1.92 -13.67
N LEU A 149 -11.01 -1.54 -14.70
CA LEU A 149 -11.53 -1.23 -16.04
C LEU A 149 -12.19 -2.46 -16.66
N TRP A 150 -11.50 -3.59 -16.65
CA TRP A 150 -12.07 -4.85 -17.15
C TRP A 150 -13.37 -5.19 -16.44
N GLY A 151 -13.41 -5.13 -15.11
CA GLY A 151 -14.62 -5.39 -14.33
C GLY A 151 -15.75 -4.40 -14.63
N ALA A 152 -15.43 -3.11 -14.80
CA ALA A 152 -16.41 -2.10 -15.15
C ALA A 152 -17.02 -2.34 -16.54
N LEU A 153 -16.21 -2.68 -17.54
CA LEU A 153 -16.66 -3.02 -18.89
C LEU A 153 -17.56 -4.26 -18.89
N GLU A 154 -17.11 -5.34 -18.28
CA GLU A 154 -17.89 -6.58 -18.17
C GLU A 154 -19.21 -6.33 -17.42
N GLY A 155 -19.18 -5.53 -16.36
CA GLY A 155 -20.39 -5.16 -15.59
C GLY A 155 -21.39 -4.37 -16.41
N THR A 156 -20.93 -3.45 -17.28
CA THR A 156 -21.85 -2.70 -18.18
C THR A 156 -22.50 -3.62 -19.21
N VAL A 157 -21.77 -4.55 -19.80
CA VAL A 157 -22.32 -5.57 -20.72
C VAL A 157 -23.39 -6.41 -20.02
N ARG A 158 -23.09 -6.91 -18.81
CA ARG A 158 -24.06 -7.68 -18.01
C ARG A 158 -25.30 -6.87 -17.65
N ARG A 159 -25.14 -5.58 -17.36
CA ARG A 159 -26.27 -4.68 -17.13
C ARG A 159 -27.16 -4.57 -18.35
N ASP A 160 -26.58 -4.39 -19.53
CA ASP A 160 -27.34 -4.22 -20.76
C ASP A 160 -28.05 -5.53 -21.14
N LEU A 161 -27.38 -6.69 -21.05
CA LEU A 161 -28.01 -8.00 -21.24
C LEU A 161 -29.20 -8.23 -20.29
N ARG A 162 -29.08 -7.83 -19.02
CA ARG A 162 -30.17 -7.95 -18.05
C ARG A 162 -31.37 -7.06 -18.42
N ARG A 163 -31.14 -5.85 -18.93
CA ARG A 163 -32.22 -4.98 -19.37
C ARG A 163 -33.07 -5.59 -20.49
N PHE A 164 -32.43 -6.36 -21.39
CA PHE A 164 -33.13 -7.08 -22.44
C PHE A 164 -33.84 -8.33 -21.90
N GLY A 165 -33.34 -8.96 -20.82
CA GLY A 165 -33.87 -10.20 -20.23
C GLY A 165 -34.96 -10.00 -19.18
N GLY A 166 -35.30 -8.75 -18.77
CA GLY A 166 -36.38 -8.48 -17.79
C GLY A 166 -36.10 -8.96 -16.36
N ASP A 167 -34.84 -9.11 -15.96
CA ASP A 167 -34.44 -9.63 -14.64
C ASP A 167 -34.56 -8.58 -13.52
N ILE A 168 -34.74 -9.04 -12.26
CA ILE A 168 -35.06 -8.21 -11.10
C ILE A 168 -33.83 -7.44 -10.61
N GLU A 169 -34.02 -6.18 -10.25
CA GLU A 169 -32.98 -5.30 -9.70
C GLU A 169 -32.58 -5.67 -8.27
N ARG A 170 -31.27 -5.89 -8.04
CA ARG A 170 -30.70 -6.23 -6.73
C ARG A 170 -29.92 -5.05 -6.13
N GLY A 171 -30.62 -4.03 -5.64
CA GLY A 171 -30.02 -2.82 -5.06
C GLY A 171 -29.09 -3.08 -3.86
N MET A 172 -29.31 -4.15 -3.10
CA MET A 172 -28.48 -4.50 -1.93
C MET A 172 -27.03 -4.83 -2.32
N ILE A 173 -26.82 -5.47 -3.49
CA ILE A 173 -25.46 -5.81 -3.98
C ILE A 173 -24.66 -4.55 -4.27
N TYR A 174 -25.26 -3.50 -4.81
CA TYR A 174 -24.61 -2.22 -5.08
C TYR A 174 -24.04 -1.58 -3.80
N HIS A 175 -24.84 -1.52 -2.74
CA HIS A 175 -24.39 -0.91 -1.47
C HIS A 175 -23.23 -1.69 -0.84
N TRP A 176 -23.30 -3.01 -0.85
CA TRP A 176 -22.24 -3.89 -0.35
C TRP A 176 -20.95 -3.73 -1.18
N ALA A 177 -21.03 -3.82 -2.49
CA ALA A 177 -19.91 -3.71 -3.38
C ALA A 177 -19.20 -2.35 -3.24
N LYS A 178 -19.94 -1.24 -3.08
CA LYS A 178 -19.37 0.08 -2.85
C LYS A 178 -18.55 0.18 -1.56
N HIS A 179 -18.98 -0.49 -0.47
CA HIS A 179 -18.23 -0.50 0.79
C HIS A 179 -16.99 -1.39 0.70
N VAL A 180 -17.09 -2.53 0.04
CA VAL A 180 -16.00 -3.50 -0.13
C VAL A 180 -14.89 -2.94 -1.04
N ALA A 181 -15.20 -2.10 -2.03
CA ALA A 181 -14.23 -1.54 -2.96
C ALA A 181 -13.06 -0.81 -2.24
N GLY A 182 -13.38 -0.03 -1.20
CA GLY A 182 -12.36 0.67 -0.41
C GLY A 182 -11.45 -0.29 0.36
N ALA A 183 -12.04 -1.32 0.97
CA ALA A 183 -11.29 -2.33 1.71
C ALA A 183 -10.36 -3.13 0.79
N VAL A 184 -10.84 -3.54 -0.39
CA VAL A 184 -10.05 -4.29 -1.38
C VAL A 184 -8.83 -3.51 -1.90
N LEU A 185 -8.91 -2.17 -1.94
CA LEU A 185 -7.77 -1.32 -2.31
C LEU A 185 -6.78 -1.11 -1.16
N ILE A 186 -7.27 -0.92 0.06
CA ILE A 186 -6.43 -0.55 1.20
C ILE A 186 -5.78 -1.78 1.83
N LEU A 187 -6.51 -2.89 1.93
CA LEU A 187 -6.07 -4.08 2.65
C LEU A 187 -4.76 -4.67 2.12
N PRO A 188 -4.55 -4.85 0.80
CA PRO A 188 -3.28 -5.39 0.28
C PRO A 188 -2.10 -4.47 0.59
N VAL A 189 -2.30 -3.16 0.59
CA VAL A 189 -1.26 -2.17 0.93
C VAL A 189 -0.87 -2.33 2.40
N VAL A 190 -1.86 -2.36 3.30
CA VAL A 190 -1.61 -2.52 4.74
C VAL A 190 -0.94 -3.84 5.04
N ILE A 191 -1.43 -4.95 4.48
CA ILE A 191 -0.83 -6.27 4.66
C ILE A 191 0.62 -6.28 4.18
N TYR A 192 0.87 -5.76 2.98
CA TYR A 192 2.20 -5.79 2.38
C TYR A 192 3.23 -4.92 3.15
N LEU A 193 2.81 -3.72 3.58
CA LEU A 193 3.69 -2.83 4.34
C LEU A 193 3.95 -3.34 5.76
N ALA A 194 2.96 -3.95 6.41
CA ALA A 194 3.06 -4.43 7.78
C ALA A 194 3.71 -5.83 7.91
N TRP A 195 3.93 -6.53 6.81
CA TRP A 195 4.47 -7.89 6.85
C TRP A 195 5.90 -7.90 7.38
N PRO A 196 6.21 -8.69 8.42
CA PRO A 196 7.51 -8.65 9.09
C PRO A 196 8.64 -9.30 8.28
N ASP A 197 8.32 -10.06 7.23
CA ASP A 197 9.27 -10.80 6.42
C ASP A 197 9.15 -10.43 4.93
N SER A 198 10.11 -10.85 4.10
CA SER A 198 10.02 -10.61 2.66
C SER A 198 9.02 -11.58 2.02
N ILE A 199 8.03 -11.02 1.33
CA ILE A 199 7.02 -11.78 0.60
C ILE A 199 6.96 -11.32 -0.85
N ASN A 200 6.72 -12.28 -1.76
CA ASN A 200 6.52 -11.94 -3.17
C ASN A 200 5.27 -11.05 -3.33
N PRO A 201 5.41 -9.81 -3.82
CA PRO A 201 4.31 -8.86 -3.96
C PRO A 201 3.16 -9.38 -4.85
N VAL A 202 3.46 -10.26 -5.81
CA VAL A 202 2.45 -10.84 -6.71
C VAL A 202 1.39 -11.63 -5.94
N TRP A 203 1.78 -12.39 -4.90
CA TRP A 203 0.86 -13.18 -4.10
C TRP A 203 -0.12 -12.34 -3.29
N ILE A 204 0.24 -11.09 -3.00
CA ILE A 204 -0.65 -10.15 -2.30
C ILE A 204 -1.45 -9.34 -3.32
N PHE A 205 -0.80 -8.65 -4.25
CA PHE A 205 -1.49 -7.68 -5.11
C PHE A 205 -2.40 -8.35 -6.16
N MET A 206 -2.03 -9.51 -6.69
CA MET A 206 -2.82 -10.18 -7.75
C MET A 206 -4.22 -10.62 -7.28
N PRO A 207 -4.39 -11.34 -6.16
CA PRO A 207 -5.72 -11.72 -5.69
C PRO A 207 -6.62 -10.52 -5.40
N PHE A 208 -6.06 -9.45 -4.82
CA PHE A 208 -6.83 -8.24 -4.54
C PHE A 208 -7.16 -7.43 -5.80
N ALA A 209 -6.31 -7.43 -6.82
CA ALA A 209 -6.62 -6.82 -8.11
C ALA A 209 -7.78 -7.55 -8.81
N VAL A 210 -7.76 -8.88 -8.81
CA VAL A 210 -8.89 -9.71 -9.32
C VAL A 210 -10.15 -9.44 -8.51
N ALA A 211 -10.07 -9.41 -7.18
CA ALA A 211 -11.20 -9.10 -6.31
C ALA A 211 -11.78 -7.70 -6.59
N LEU A 212 -10.91 -6.70 -6.87
CA LEU A 212 -11.36 -5.37 -7.30
C LEU A 212 -12.10 -5.42 -8.63
N GLY A 213 -11.58 -6.17 -9.61
CA GLY A 213 -12.24 -6.37 -10.90
C GLY A 213 -13.65 -6.97 -10.76
N ILE A 214 -13.78 -8.02 -9.96
CA ILE A 214 -15.08 -8.66 -9.65
C ILE A 214 -16.01 -7.67 -8.92
N ASN A 215 -15.47 -6.89 -7.99
CA ASN A 215 -16.24 -5.88 -7.26
C ASN A 215 -16.73 -4.78 -8.19
N MET A 216 -15.89 -4.25 -9.08
CA MET A 216 -16.26 -3.24 -10.07
C MET A 216 -17.28 -3.78 -11.08
N MET A 217 -17.17 -5.05 -11.47
CA MET A 217 -18.17 -5.72 -12.28
C MET A 217 -19.53 -5.75 -11.56
N ALA A 218 -19.56 -6.10 -10.28
CA ALA A 218 -20.79 -6.10 -9.49
C ALA A 218 -21.40 -4.68 -9.37
N VAL A 219 -20.58 -3.66 -9.10
CA VAL A 219 -21.00 -2.25 -9.02
C VAL A 219 -21.62 -1.79 -10.35
N SER A 220 -20.92 -2.04 -11.47
CA SER A 220 -21.36 -1.59 -12.81
C SER A 220 -22.61 -2.35 -13.28
N ALA A 221 -22.69 -3.66 -12.99
CA ALA A 221 -23.84 -4.47 -13.34
C ALA A 221 -25.12 -4.08 -12.56
N THR A 222 -24.98 -3.63 -11.32
CA THR A 222 -26.11 -3.29 -10.44
C THR A 222 -26.42 -1.79 -10.40
N PHE A 223 -25.65 -0.97 -11.13
CA PHE A 223 -25.88 0.47 -11.19
C PHE A 223 -27.19 0.79 -11.91
N THR A 224 -28.16 1.31 -11.17
CA THR A 224 -29.45 1.79 -11.70
C THR A 224 -29.42 3.31 -11.71
N LYS A 225 -29.60 3.90 -12.89
CA LYS A 225 -29.85 5.34 -13.02
C LYS A 225 -31.34 5.53 -12.85
N TYR A 226 -31.77 6.06 -11.70
CA TYR A 226 -33.13 6.58 -11.58
C TYR A 226 -33.27 7.75 -12.57
N VAL A 227 -34.02 7.55 -13.62
CA VAL A 227 -34.53 8.60 -14.51
C VAL A 227 -35.89 8.99 -14.02
#